data_34c9fa607e6f6dcdc52e240a0c288a8b
#
_entry.id   34c9fa607e6f6dcdc52e240a0c288a8b
#
_cell.length_a   1.000
_cell.length_b   1.000
_cell.length_c   1.000
_cell.angle_alpha   90.00
_cell.angle_beta   90.00
_cell.angle_gamma   90.00
#
_symmetry.space_group_name_H-M   'P 1'
#
loop_
_entity.id
_entity.type
_entity.pdbx_description
1 polymer ?
#
loop_
_entity_poly.entity_id
_entity_poly.type
_entity_poly.pdbx_seq_one_letter_code
_entity_poly.pdbx_strand_id
1 'polypeptide(L)'
;HFNHCVFAGDCDAFQSRVFGVSLIDPVDQYVKSDRAIKYAILFIALTFAGFFLFEILKRLAVHPIQYGLVGLALAFFYLLLVSLSEHIAFAVAYLIASSACILLIGFYVSYVLHSVARGAIFSGLLASLYGLLYGLLSAEDYALLMGSLLLFGLLGVFMILTRKLDWYAVGRTEKAEA
;
A
#
# COMPACT_ATOMS: atom_id res chain seq x y z
N HIS A 1 32.05 19.43 41.56
CA HIS A 1 32.54 18.15 41.00
C HIS A 1 32.55 18.13 39.47
N PHE A 2 31.56 18.71 38.79
CA PHE A 2 31.47 18.72 37.33
C PHE A 2 32.64 19.46 36.66
N ASN A 3 33.00 20.64 37.19
CA ASN A 3 34.08 21.45 36.63
C ASN A 3 35.47 20.81 36.81
N HIS A 4 35.67 19.93 37.80
CA HIS A 4 36.95 19.28 38.03
C HIS A 4 37.23 18.16 37.01
N CYS A 5 36.22 17.44 36.55
CA CYS A 5 36.33 16.41 35.54
C CYS A 5 36.73 16.97 34.16
N VAL A 6 36.17 18.15 33.80
CA VAL A 6 36.41 18.76 32.48
C VAL A 6 37.86 19.24 32.32
N PHE A 7 38.51 19.65 33.42
CA PHE A 7 39.86 20.18 33.38
C PHE A 7 40.96 19.16 33.73
N ALA A 8 40.61 18.03 34.39
CA ALA A 8 41.58 17.01 34.77
C ALA A 8 41.75 15.86 33.75
N GLY A 9 40.91 15.78 32.72
CA GLY A 9 41.05 14.75 31.69
C GLY A 9 40.72 13.31 32.11
N ASP A 10 40.28 13.11 33.37
CA ASP A 10 40.04 11.81 33.98
C ASP A 10 38.53 11.60 34.18
N CYS A 11 37.84 11.32 33.08
CA CYS A 11 36.39 11.15 33.04
C CYS A 11 35.94 9.70 32.85
N ASP A 12 36.75 8.71 33.19
CA ASP A 12 36.43 7.29 33.05
C ASP A 12 35.15 6.88 33.83
N ALA A 13 34.86 7.57 34.94
CA ALA A 13 33.65 7.36 35.72
C ALA A 13 32.36 7.89 35.02
N PHE A 14 32.49 8.77 34.01
CA PHE A 14 31.36 9.29 33.22
C PHE A 14 31.01 8.39 32.05
N GLN A 15 31.97 7.66 31.46
CA GLN A 15 31.75 6.73 30.37
C GLN A 15 30.91 5.51 30.80
N SER A 16 30.97 5.13 32.09
CA SER A 16 30.16 4.03 32.63
C SER A 16 28.70 4.41 32.96
N ARG A 17 28.34 5.69 32.82
CA ARG A 17 26.96 6.19 32.99
C ARG A 17 26.43 6.88 31.74
N VAL A 18 26.68 6.28 30.58
CA VAL A 18 25.96 6.67 29.39
C VAL A 18 24.51 6.17 29.56
N PHE A 19 23.65 7.06 30.03
CA PHE A 19 22.21 6.85 29.86
C PHE A 19 21.94 6.89 28.36
N GLY A 20 21.86 5.73 27.76
CA GLY A 20 21.30 5.59 26.42
C GLY A 20 19.82 5.96 26.51
N VAL A 21 19.51 7.24 26.37
CA VAL A 21 18.13 7.66 26.04
C VAL A 21 17.91 7.22 24.62
N SER A 22 17.29 6.07 24.43
CA SER A 22 16.68 5.71 23.18
C SER A 22 15.51 6.68 22.99
N LEU A 23 15.78 7.79 22.29
CA LEU A 23 14.73 8.63 21.73
C LEU A 23 14.05 7.76 20.67
N ILE A 24 12.97 7.07 21.08
CA ILE A 24 12.00 6.54 20.13
C ILE A 24 11.44 7.79 19.45
N ASP A 25 11.83 7.98 18.20
CA ASP A 25 11.44 9.16 17.44
C ASP A 25 9.95 8.99 17.04
N PRO A 26 8.99 9.59 17.78
CA PRO A 26 7.58 9.53 17.41
C PRO A 26 7.32 10.26 16.09
N VAL A 27 8.27 11.10 15.67
CA VAL A 27 8.23 11.84 14.40
C VAL A 27 8.27 10.90 13.20
N ASP A 28 9.03 9.79 13.27
CA ASP A 28 9.18 8.85 12.15
C ASP A 28 7.86 8.12 11.83
N GLN A 29 7.07 7.75 12.83
CA GLN A 29 5.77 7.11 12.63
C GLN A 29 4.75 8.06 12.01
N TYR A 30 4.74 9.32 12.46
CA TYR A 30 3.86 10.36 11.91
C TYR A 30 4.19 10.68 10.45
N VAL A 31 5.48 10.79 10.12
CA VAL A 31 5.95 11.03 8.75
C VAL A 31 5.56 9.88 7.82
N LYS A 32 5.67 8.63 8.25
CA LYS A 32 5.26 7.46 7.45
C LYS A 32 3.75 7.43 7.24
N SER A 33 2.96 7.79 8.24
CA SER A 33 1.49 7.89 8.11
C SER A 33 1.08 9.01 7.17
N ASP A 34 1.72 10.18 7.23
CA ASP A 34 1.45 11.30 6.32
C ASP A 34 1.82 10.95 4.87
N ARG A 35 2.94 10.26 4.67
CA ARG A 35 3.32 9.72 3.35
C ARG A 35 2.30 8.72 2.83
N ALA A 36 1.79 7.81 3.68
CA ALA A 36 0.78 6.84 3.30
C ALA A 36 -0.49 7.51 2.76
N ILE A 37 -0.93 8.61 3.39
CA ILE A 37 -2.08 9.39 2.94
C ILE A 37 -1.78 10.08 1.61
N LYS A 38 -0.59 10.67 1.43
CA LYS A 38 -0.20 11.32 0.18
C LYS A 38 -0.17 10.36 -1.01
N TYR A 39 0.26 9.12 -0.79
CA TYR A 39 0.27 8.09 -1.83
C TYR A 39 -1.05 7.31 -1.94
N ALA A 40 -2.05 7.61 -1.09
CA ALA A 40 -3.33 6.92 -1.07
C ALA A 40 -4.05 6.97 -2.42
N ILE A 41 -4.12 8.15 -3.03
CA ILE A 41 -4.82 8.36 -4.32
C ILE A 41 -4.17 7.50 -5.40
N LEU A 42 -2.83 7.47 -5.45
CA LEU A 42 -2.07 6.66 -6.40
C LEU A 42 -2.35 5.17 -6.20
N PHE A 43 -2.33 4.72 -4.94
CA PHE A 43 -2.58 3.32 -4.60
C PHE A 43 -4.00 2.88 -4.94
N ILE A 44 -5.00 3.72 -4.63
CA ILE A 44 -6.41 3.48 -4.97
C ILE A 44 -6.59 3.41 -6.48
N ALA A 45 -6.05 4.39 -7.22
CA ALA A 45 -6.12 4.42 -8.68
C ALA A 45 -5.49 3.17 -9.31
N LEU A 46 -4.35 2.73 -8.77
CA LEU A 46 -3.64 1.55 -9.23
C LEU A 46 -4.41 0.26 -8.95
N THR A 47 -5.04 0.16 -7.78
CA THR A 47 -5.90 -0.99 -7.44
C THR A 47 -7.11 -1.05 -8.37
N PHE A 48 -7.74 0.09 -8.66
CA PHE A 48 -8.85 0.15 -9.62
C PHE A 48 -8.40 -0.18 -11.05
N ALA A 49 -7.24 0.30 -11.48
CA ALA A 49 -6.68 -0.07 -12.78
C ALA A 49 -6.42 -1.59 -12.88
N GLY A 50 -5.89 -2.19 -11.82
CA GLY A 50 -5.71 -3.65 -11.73
C GLY A 50 -7.03 -4.40 -11.76
N PHE A 51 -8.05 -3.91 -11.05
CA PHE A 51 -9.39 -4.50 -11.04
C PHE A 51 -10.05 -4.42 -12.43
N PHE A 52 -10.00 -3.25 -13.06
CA PHE A 52 -10.49 -3.01 -14.40
C PHE A 52 -9.78 -3.90 -15.44
N LEU A 53 -8.46 -4.01 -15.36
CA LEU A 53 -7.70 -4.89 -16.24
C LEU A 53 -8.11 -6.35 -16.07
N PHE A 54 -8.34 -6.78 -14.83
CA PHE A 54 -8.78 -8.13 -14.53
C PHE A 54 -10.19 -8.41 -15.08
N GLU A 55 -11.11 -7.46 -14.97
CA GLU A 55 -12.45 -7.51 -15.54
C GLU A 55 -12.41 -7.71 -17.07
N ILE A 56 -11.65 -6.87 -17.77
CA ILE A 56 -11.54 -6.94 -19.23
C ILE A 56 -10.87 -8.25 -19.68
N LEU A 57 -9.78 -8.66 -19.05
CA LEU A 57 -9.05 -9.88 -19.43
C LEU A 57 -9.90 -11.14 -19.23
N LYS A 58 -10.78 -11.13 -18.24
CA LYS A 58 -11.66 -12.27 -17.93
C LYS A 58 -13.08 -12.13 -18.48
N ARG A 59 -13.37 -11.03 -19.19
CA ARG A 59 -14.71 -10.71 -19.74
C ARG A 59 -15.82 -10.86 -18.71
N LEU A 60 -15.60 -10.25 -17.54
CA LEU A 60 -16.55 -10.29 -16.43
C LEU A 60 -17.39 -9.03 -16.48
N ALA A 61 -18.69 -9.15 -16.29
CA ALA A 61 -19.55 -8.00 -16.06
C ALA A 61 -19.56 -7.68 -14.56
N VAL A 62 -18.75 -6.71 -14.15
CA VAL A 62 -18.66 -6.26 -12.76
C VAL A 62 -19.56 -5.03 -12.58
N HIS A 63 -20.46 -5.08 -11.61
CA HIS A 63 -21.38 -3.97 -11.37
C HIS A 63 -20.62 -2.79 -10.70
N PRO A 64 -20.92 -1.51 -11.04
CA PRO A 64 -20.26 -0.34 -10.47
C PRO A 64 -20.28 -0.28 -8.93
N ILE A 65 -21.32 -0.81 -8.29
CA ILE A 65 -21.40 -0.91 -6.82
C ILE A 65 -20.24 -1.74 -6.25
N GLN A 66 -19.78 -2.76 -6.95
CA GLN A 66 -18.67 -3.62 -6.51
C GLN A 66 -17.34 -2.85 -6.51
N TYR A 67 -17.13 -1.95 -7.48
CA TYR A 67 -16.03 -1.00 -7.47
C TYR A 67 -16.10 -0.07 -6.26
N GLY A 68 -17.30 0.45 -5.96
CA GLY A 68 -17.52 1.29 -4.79
C GLY A 68 -17.17 0.59 -3.47
N LEU A 69 -17.56 -0.68 -3.32
CA LEU A 69 -17.25 -1.47 -2.11
C LEU A 69 -15.75 -1.75 -1.97
N VAL A 70 -15.06 -2.07 -3.08
CA VAL A 70 -13.60 -2.23 -3.07
C VAL A 70 -12.92 -0.90 -2.71
N GLY A 71 -13.37 0.22 -3.28
CA GLY A 71 -12.85 1.55 -2.94
C GLY A 71 -13.07 1.91 -1.47
N LEU A 72 -14.21 1.57 -0.92
CA LEU A 72 -14.52 1.77 0.50
C LEU A 72 -13.60 0.92 1.39
N ALA A 73 -13.34 -0.34 1.04
CA ALA A 73 -12.40 -1.19 1.76
C ALA A 73 -10.97 -0.62 1.74
N LEU A 74 -10.54 -0.05 0.61
CA LEU A 74 -9.25 0.63 0.51
C LEU A 74 -9.19 1.89 1.39
N ALA A 75 -10.27 2.67 1.46
CA ALA A 75 -10.36 3.82 2.36
C ALA A 75 -10.28 3.39 3.83
N PHE A 76 -10.98 2.32 4.21
CA PHE A 76 -10.90 1.75 5.55
C PHE A 76 -9.50 1.22 5.89
N PHE A 77 -8.75 0.71 4.92
CA PHE A 77 -7.34 0.36 5.15
C PHE A 77 -6.53 1.53 5.68
N TYR A 78 -6.65 2.73 5.05
CA TYR A 78 -5.93 3.92 5.51
C TYR A 78 -6.39 4.39 6.89
N LEU A 79 -7.68 4.32 7.16
CA LEU A 79 -8.24 4.65 8.46
C LEU A 79 -7.71 3.71 9.54
N LEU A 80 -7.71 2.40 9.29
CA LEU A 80 -7.14 1.41 10.19
C LEU A 80 -5.64 1.62 10.39
N LEU A 81 -4.90 1.88 9.30
CA LEU A 81 -3.45 2.11 9.39
C LEU A 81 -3.13 3.30 10.29
N VAL A 82 -3.80 4.43 10.10
CA VAL A 82 -3.58 5.62 10.92
C VAL A 82 -3.96 5.33 12.38
N SER A 83 -5.13 4.77 12.63
CA SER A 83 -5.61 4.47 13.98
C SER A 83 -4.70 3.49 14.73
N LEU A 84 -4.23 2.42 14.05
CA LEU A 84 -3.33 1.45 14.68
C LEU A 84 -1.92 2.01 14.90
N SER A 85 -1.43 2.84 13.97
CA SER A 85 -0.07 3.40 14.07
C SER A 85 0.11 4.35 15.26
N GLU A 86 -0.98 4.84 15.85
CA GLU A 86 -0.94 5.60 17.10
C GLU A 86 -0.63 4.74 18.33
N HIS A 87 -0.95 3.44 18.27
CA HIS A 87 -0.87 2.54 19.43
C HIS A 87 0.25 1.51 19.32
N ILE A 88 0.64 1.13 18.10
CA ILE A 88 1.64 0.09 17.82
C ILE A 88 2.62 0.55 16.75
N ALA A 89 3.77 -0.13 16.65
CA ALA A 89 4.79 0.18 15.64
C ALA A 89 4.19 0.15 14.23
N PHE A 90 4.55 1.14 13.39
CA PHE A 90 4.02 1.32 12.04
C PHE A 90 4.05 0.04 11.19
N ALA A 91 5.15 -0.73 11.23
CA ALA A 91 5.29 -1.97 10.47
C ALA A 91 4.22 -3.01 10.86
N VAL A 92 3.93 -3.15 12.16
CA VAL A 92 2.92 -4.09 12.66
C VAL A 92 1.52 -3.60 12.31
N ALA A 93 1.25 -2.29 12.50
CA ALA A 93 -0.01 -1.67 12.09
C ALA A 93 -0.29 -1.88 10.61
N TYR A 94 0.74 -1.68 9.77
CA TYR A 94 0.65 -1.89 8.33
C TYR A 94 0.34 -3.33 7.96
N LEU A 95 1.03 -4.30 8.57
CA LEU A 95 0.79 -5.73 8.32
C LEU A 95 -0.63 -6.15 8.71
N ILE A 96 -1.14 -5.67 9.85
CA ILE A 96 -2.50 -5.99 10.30
C ILE A 96 -3.53 -5.36 9.35
N ALA A 97 -3.41 -4.08 9.05
CA ALA A 97 -4.35 -3.38 8.19
C ALA A 97 -4.36 -3.93 6.76
N SER A 98 -3.18 -4.20 6.17
CA SER A 98 -3.07 -4.76 4.82
C SER A 98 -3.60 -6.18 4.74
N SER A 99 -3.28 -7.04 5.71
CA SER A 99 -3.80 -8.41 5.73
C SER A 99 -5.32 -8.45 5.87
N ALA A 100 -5.89 -7.64 6.75
CA ALA A 100 -7.34 -7.53 6.89
C ALA A 100 -8.01 -7.07 5.59
N CYS A 101 -7.46 -6.07 4.91
CA CYS A 101 -7.99 -5.56 3.65
C CYS A 101 -7.87 -6.60 2.51
N ILE A 102 -6.71 -7.27 2.38
CA ILE A 102 -6.50 -8.30 1.37
C ILE A 102 -7.47 -9.47 1.56
N LEU A 103 -7.66 -9.91 2.81
CA LEU A 103 -8.60 -11.00 3.11
C LEU A 103 -10.04 -10.60 2.82
N LEU A 104 -10.45 -9.39 3.21
CA LEU A 104 -11.80 -8.89 2.98
C LEU A 104 -12.10 -8.78 1.49
N ILE A 105 -11.24 -8.10 0.72
CA ILE A 105 -11.42 -7.92 -0.72
C ILE A 105 -11.28 -9.25 -1.44
N GLY A 106 -10.31 -10.09 -1.07
CA GLY A 106 -10.09 -11.40 -1.65
C GLY A 106 -11.28 -12.33 -1.48
N PHE A 107 -11.86 -12.37 -0.27
CA PHE A 107 -13.08 -13.12 0.00
C PHE A 107 -14.25 -12.60 -0.85
N TYR A 108 -14.46 -11.28 -0.86
CA TYR A 108 -15.52 -10.65 -1.63
C TYR A 108 -15.39 -10.94 -3.14
N VAL A 109 -14.20 -10.73 -3.71
CA VAL A 109 -13.92 -10.97 -5.13
C VAL A 109 -14.05 -12.44 -5.50
N SER A 110 -13.63 -13.36 -4.62
CA SER A 110 -13.80 -14.80 -4.84
C SER A 110 -15.27 -15.19 -4.97
N TYR A 111 -16.12 -14.58 -4.15
CA TYR A 111 -17.57 -14.81 -4.20
C TYR A 111 -18.20 -14.23 -5.47
N VAL A 112 -17.87 -12.98 -5.79
CA VAL A 112 -18.38 -12.29 -6.98
C VAL A 112 -17.99 -13.00 -8.28
N LEU A 113 -16.75 -13.48 -8.35
CA LEU A 113 -16.22 -14.16 -9.52
C LEU A 113 -16.58 -15.66 -9.58
N HIS A 114 -17.30 -16.17 -8.59
CA HIS A 114 -17.66 -17.59 -8.47
C HIS A 114 -16.45 -18.54 -8.66
N SER A 115 -15.26 -18.10 -8.26
CA SER A 115 -14.03 -18.87 -8.43
C SER A 115 -12.98 -18.47 -7.41
N VAL A 116 -12.63 -19.38 -6.53
CA VAL A 116 -11.57 -19.20 -5.51
C VAL A 116 -10.21 -18.93 -6.18
N ALA A 117 -9.93 -19.60 -7.30
CA ALA A 117 -8.65 -19.38 -8.01
C ALA A 117 -8.50 -17.95 -8.55
N ARG A 118 -9.58 -17.35 -9.09
CA ARG A 118 -9.57 -15.96 -9.58
C ARG A 118 -9.43 -14.98 -8.42
N GLY A 119 -10.14 -15.23 -7.32
CA GLY A 119 -10.01 -14.43 -6.09
C GLY A 119 -8.60 -14.50 -5.51
N ALA A 120 -7.97 -15.69 -5.50
CA ALA A 120 -6.60 -15.87 -5.03
C ALA A 120 -5.58 -15.10 -5.91
N ILE A 121 -5.74 -15.11 -7.24
CA ILE A 121 -4.90 -14.35 -8.17
C ILE A 121 -5.04 -12.85 -7.88
N PHE A 122 -6.27 -12.38 -7.70
CA PHE A 122 -6.51 -10.96 -7.39
C PHE A 122 -5.95 -10.57 -6.02
N SER A 123 -6.12 -11.42 -5.01
CA SER A 123 -5.52 -11.21 -3.67
C SER A 123 -3.99 -11.17 -3.74
N GLY A 124 -3.37 -12.01 -4.57
CA GLY A 124 -1.94 -11.99 -4.81
C GLY A 124 -1.46 -10.70 -5.48
N LEU A 125 -2.21 -10.21 -6.48
CA LEU A 125 -1.96 -8.91 -7.10
C LEU A 125 -2.06 -7.79 -6.05
N LEU A 126 -3.11 -7.80 -5.24
CA LEU A 126 -3.31 -6.81 -4.19
C LEU A 126 -2.21 -6.86 -3.13
N ALA A 127 -1.80 -8.07 -2.71
CA ALA A 127 -0.67 -8.26 -1.79
C ALA A 127 0.64 -7.71 -2.36
N SER A 128 0.90 -7.89 -3.66
CA SER A 128 2.05 -7.30 -4.34
C SER A 128 2.00 -5.77 -4.31
N LEU A 129 0.84 -5.17 -4.57
CA LEU A 129 0.66 -3.72 -4.49
C LEU A 129 0.88 -3.18 -3.08
N TYR A 130 0.37 -3.87 -2.04
CA TYR A 130 0.63 -3.51 -0.65
C TYR A 130 2.11 -3.65 -0.29
N GLY A 131 2.79 -4.69 -0.78
CA GLY A 131 4.23 -4.84 -0.60
C GLY A 131 5.04 -3.71 -1.24
N LEU A 132 4.68 -3.30 -2.45
CA LEU A 132 5.28 -2.16 -3.14
C LEU A 132 5.04 -0.84 -2.40
N LEU A 133 3.82 -0.62 -1.90
CA LEU A 133 3.49 0.56 -1.10
C LEU A 133 4.31 0.59 0.19
N TYR A 134 4.46 -0.54 0.88
CA TYR A 134 5.31 -0.62 2.07
C TYR A 134 6.77 -0.25 1.78
N GLY A 135 7.33 -0.78 0.68
CA GLY A 135 8.68 -0.43 0.21
C GLY A 135 8.82 1.08 -0.04
N LEU A 136 7.82 1.68 -0.70
CA LEU A 136 7.80 3.12 -0.98
C LEU A 136 7.74 3.96 0.32
N LEU A 137 6.95 3.53 1.30
CA LEU A 137 6.82 4.22 2.59
C LEU A 137 8.08 4.09 3.46
N SER A 138 8.83 2.99 3.30
CA SER A 138 10.07 2.74 4.02
C SER A 138 11.29 3.43 3.40
N ALA A 139 11.21 3.83 2.12
CA ALA A 139 12.27 4.54 1.42
C ALA A 139 12.24 6.02 1.75
N GLU A 140 13.12 6.48 2.66
CA GLU A 140 13.14 7.88 3.12
C GLU A 140 13.68 8.84 2.06
N ASP A 141 14.83 8.54 1.46
CA ASP A 141 15.55 9.45 0.57
C ASP A 141 15.18 9.28 -0.91
N TYR A 142 14.70 8.11 -1.33
CA TYR A 142 14.47 7.77 -2.73
C TYR A 142 12.98 7.59 -3.09
N ALA A 143 12.07 8.04 -2.23
CA ALA A 143 10.62 7.83 -2.40
C ALA A 143 10.11 8.36 -3.75
N LEU A 144 10.58 9.52 -4.21
CA LEU A 144 10.18 10.10 -5.49
C LEU A 144 10.68 9.27 -6.67
N LEU A 145 11.94 8.84 -6.63
CA LEU A 145 12.55 8.03 -7.68
C LEU A 145 11.90 6.64 -7.75
N MET A 146 11.71 6.00 -6.59
CA MET A 146 11.01 4.71 -6.52
C MET A 146 9.55 4.82 -6.97
N GLY A 147 8.85 5.89 -6.58
CA GLY A 147 7.47 6.15 -6.99
C GLY A 147 7.33 6.35 -8.51
N SER A 148 8.22 7.13 -9.12
CA SER A 148 8.20 7.36 -10.57
C SER A 148 8.57 6.10 -11.36
N LEU A 149 9.55 5.33 -10.91
CA LEU A 149 9.96 4.07 -11.54
C LEU A 149 8.84 3.01 -11.43
N LEU A 150 8.18 2.95 -10.28
CA LEU A 150 7.03 2.08 -10.05
C LEU A 150 5.87 2.43 -10.98
N LEU A 151 5.50 3.72 -11.08
CA LEU A 151 4.47 4.18 -11.99
C LEU A 151 4.79 3.86 -13.44
N PHE A 152 6.04 4.10 -13.87
CA PHE A 152 6.49 3.79 -15.22
C PHE A 152 6.45 2.28 -15.50
N GLY A 153 6.93 1.46 -14.55
CA GLY A 153 6.89 0.01 -14.65
C GLY A 153 5.47 -0.54 -14.74
N LEU A 154 4.55 -0.02 -13.91
CA LEU A 154 3.14 -0.39 -13.93
C LEU A 154 2.45 0.03 -15.21
N LEU A 155 2.72 1.24 -15.72
CA LEU A 155 2.24 1.67 -17.02
C LEU A 155 2.72 0.72 -18.12
N GLY A 156 3.99 0.32 -18.09
CA GLY A 156 4.55 -0.66 -19.02
C GLY A 156 3.85 -2.00 -18.94
N VAL A 157 3.63 -2.53 -17.74
CA VAL A 157 2.88 -3.79 -17.53
C VAL A 157 1.45 -3.65 -18.05
N PHE A 158 0.76 -2.54 -17.75
CA PHE A 158 -0.57 -2.26 -18.25
C PHE A 158 -0.60 -2.24 -19.79
N MET A 159 0.31 -1.53 -20.44
CA MET A 159 0.42 -1.48 -21.90
C MET A 159 0.70 -2.86 -22.52
N ILE A 160 1.58 -3.67 -21.92
CA ILE A 160 1.88 -5.02 -22.40
C ILE A 160 0.65 -5.93 -22.29
N LEU A 161 -0.07 -5.88 -21.18
CA LEU A 161 -1.25 -6.70 -20.94
C LEU A 161 -2.42 -6.30 -21.85
N THR A 162 -2.57 -5.00 -22.11
CA THR A 162 -3.67 -4.47 -22.94
C THR A 162 -3.37 -4.47 -24.44
N ARG A 163 -2.11 -4.71 -24.86
CA ARG A 163 -1.71 -4.65 -26.28
C ARG A 163 -2.47 -5.62 -27.20
N LYS A 164 -3.02 -6.72 -26.66
CA LYS A 164 -3.77 -7.74 -27.39
C LYS A 164 -5.29 -7.55 -27.29
N LEU A 165 -5.74 -6.52 -26.56
CA LEU A 165 -7.16 -6.21 -26.40
C LEU A 165 -7.67 -5.43 -27.59
N ASP A 166 -8.73 -5.93 -28.20
CA ASP A 166 -9.48 -5.19 -29.20
C ASP A 166 -10.45 -4.22 -28.51
N TRP A 167 -9.99 -2.98 -28.34
CA TRP A 167 -10.76 -1.92 -27.68
C TRP A 167 -12.07 -1.59 -28.41
N TYR A 168 -12.13 -1.82 -29.73
CA TYR A 168 -13.34 -1.61 -30.53
C TYR A 168 -14.39 -2.69 -30.27
N ALA A 169 -13.99 -3.90 -29.93
CA ALA A 169 -14.90 -4.98 -29.57
C ALA A 169 -15.53 -4.77 -28.18
N VAL A 170 -14.81 -4.21 -27.23
CA VAL A 170 -15.31 -3.92 -25.88
C VAL A 170 -16.44 -2.89 -25.91
N GLY A 171 -16.35 -1.84 -26.76
CA GLY A 171 -17.38 -0.80 -26.86
C GLY A 171 -18.62 -1.19 -27.71
N ARG A 172 -18.58 -2.31 -28.41
CA ARG A 172 -19.74 -2.75 -29.24
C ARG A 172 -20.76 -3.56 -28.45
N THR A 173 -20.35 -4.26 -27.43
CA THR A 173 -21.26 -5.08 -26.60
C THR A 173 -22.27 -4.22 -25.85
N GLU A 174 -21.91 -2.99 -25.50
CA GLU A 174 -22.77 -2.06 -24.77
C GLU A 174 -23.91 -1.46 -25.65
N LYS A 175 -23.70 -1.40 -26.98
CA LYS A 175 -24.72 -0.88 -27.93
C LYS A 175 -25.75 -1.91 -28.40
N ALA A 176 -25.56 -3.18 -28.11
CA ALA A 176 -26.48 -4.24 -28.52
C ALA A 176 -27.55 -4.55 -27.46
N GLU A 177 -27.42 -4.01 -26.22
CA GLU A 177 -28.37 -4.22 -25.13
C GLU A 177 -29.18 -2.95 -24.76
N ALA A 178 -29.00 -1.85 -25.49
CA ALA A 178 -29.82 -0.64 -25.39
C ALA A 178 -30.81 -0.50 -26.54
#